data_c7766ffeaf2223e38eba0a97c1489729
#
_entry.id   c7766ffeaf2223e38eba0a97c1489729
#
_cell.length_a   1.000
_cell.length_b   1.000
_cell.length_c   1.000
_cell.angle_alpha   90.00
_cell.angle_beta   90.00
_cell.angle_gamma   90.00
#
_symmetry.space_group_name_H-M   'P 1'
#
loop_
_entity.id
_entity.type
_entity.pdbx_description
1 polymer ?
#
loop_
_entity_poly.entity_id
_entity_poly.type
_entity_poly.pdbx_seq_one_letter_code
_entity_poly.pdbx_strand_id
1 'polypeptide(L)'
;MYKIIFISIFLLQNAFCFTNMLFRFNYINKRKFTINMINNDNYDWKKNWYPIALEDRTDKTKPFEFTLLGNNLVIWWDKYTQKWSATDNKCSHRLAKLSEGRINENGKIECPYHGWCFNSTGNCVKMPQKDDTYLNNKRFNINSYNIVSKQGIIWVWPENKDFKPSTYLIPTCQPIDNGIITDDFSLDLPYDYSLLLENIMDISHVPFTHHGSQGNRELAKPMKYNISEKLTKEGFKLTNQRDLTGHTIFKGPCYQHTYLELKTINPFNIFKSNQKNRDKNKETFIKAWVVAYAIPKSPGHSRIIARFPMETPNNLFTKFLLFSKPSFIRHMGRNEVLEEDTIFLHHQEKQLLIKNKNYYNYNDSLKYYKLGSEADLPVVLWRKWLKKVGPIPWGNDKIVKYFNRDRQLIDREEFHLKHCTICQKAYNKLEKIKKIIVYIKPLIFILIWPLLSYYNPTKIYLNRIISFSLLMSTSIIWFICNQLQLNMKKGKYPPKRNLII
;
A
#
# COMPACT_ATOMS: atom_id res chain seq x y z
N MET A 1 21.37 -21.05 9.98
CA MET A 1 21.65 -19.60 9.94
C MET A 1 20.45 -18.74 9.57
N TYR A 2 19.60 -19.11 8.62
CA TYR A 2 18.37 -18.35 8.30
C TYR A 2 17.28 -18.40 9.39
N LYS A 3 17.17 -19.44 10.18
CA LYS A 3 16.25 -19.54 11.32
C LYS A 3 16.57 -18.57 12.48
N ILE A 4 17.84 -18.23 12.68
CA ILE A 4 18.27 -17.39 13.81
C ILE A 4 17.98 -15.90 13.50
N ILE A 5 18.12 -15.44 12.26
CA ILE A 5 17.80 -14.05 11.86
C ILE A 5 16.28 -13.83 11.83
N PHE A 6 15.50 -14.85 11.48
CA PHE A 6 14.04 -14.78 11.55
C PHE A 6 13.54 -14.74 13.01
N ILE A 7 14.20 -15.43 13.90
CA ILE A 7 13.90 -15.44 15.35
C ILE A 7 14.18 -14.07 15.98
N SER A 8 15.20 -13.32 15.54
CA SER A 8 15.54 -12.01 16.12
C SER A 8 14.53 -10.92 15.74
N ILE A 9 13.96 -10.96 14.52
CA ILE A 9 12.87 -10.04 14.11
C ILE A 9 11.53 -10.49 14.72
N PHE A 10 11.33 -11.79 14.87
CA PHE A 10 10.17 -12.37 15.52
C PHE A 10 10.18 -12.09 17.03
N LEU A 11 11.34 -12.02 17.67
CA LEU A 11 11.48 -11.65 19.09
C LEU A 11 11.25 -10.17 19.36
N LEU A 12 11.56 -9.27 18.40
CA LEU A 12 11.18 -7.86 18.49
C LEU A 12 9.67 -7.63 18.30
N GLN A 13 8.97 -8.54 17.63
CA GLN A 13 7.51 -8.53 17.50
C GLN A 13 6.80 -9.32 18.61
N ASN A 14 7.46 -10.26 19.28
CA ASN A 14 6.86 -11.14 20.29
C ASN A 14 7.19 -10.76 21.74
N ALA A 15 7.86 -9.63 21.98
CA ALA A 15 8.12 -9.13 23.33
C ALA A 15 6.85 -8.65 24.08
N PHE A 16 5.68 -9.04 23.60
CA PHE A 16 4.38 -8.66 24.14
C PHE A 16 3.72 -9.79 24.92
N CYS A 17 4.41 -10.53 25.74
CA CYS A 17 3.69 -11.35 26.71
C CYS A 17 4.57 -11.83 27.87
N PHE A 18 4.28 -11.35 29.04
CA PHE A 18 4.12 -12.14 30.29
C PHE A 18 3.78 -11.20 31.43
N THR A 19 2.52 -11.14 31.83
CA THR A 19 2.13 -11.13 33.25
C THR A 19 0.66 -11.56 33.37
N ASN A 20 0.46 -12.57 34.14
CA ASN A 20 -0.84 -13.08 34.61
C ASN A 20 -1.56 -12.07 35.49
N MET A 21 -2.87 -11.95 35.40
CA MET A 21 -3.76 -12.03 36.56
C MET A 21 -5.23 -12.14 36.16
N LEU A 22 -5.89 -13.12 36.78
CA LEU A 22 -7.33 -13.36 36.89
C LEU A 22 -8.06 -12.15 37.49
N PHE A 23 -9.24 -11.79 37.03
CA PHE A 23 -10.43 -11.58 37.87
C PHE A 23 -11.68 -11.12 37.12
N ARG A 24 -12.78 -11.83 37.37
CA ARG A 24 -14.21 -11.49 37.51
C ARG A 24 -14.99 -10.85 36.37
N PHE A 25 -15.96 -11.60 35.90
CA PHE A 25 -17.15 -11.16 35.19
C PHE A 25 -17.97 -10.19 36.02
N ASN A 26 -18.36 -9.07 35.42
CA ASN A 26 -19.53 -8.30 35.85
C ASN A 26 -20.34 -7.87 34.63
N TYR A 27 -21.62 -8.05 34.73
CA TYR A 27 -22.67 -7.70 33.78
C TYR A 27 -22.56 -6.26 33.28
N ILE A 28 -22.58 -6.06 31.96
CA ILE A 28 -22.56 -4.71 31.34
C ILE A 28 -23.96 -4.33 30.90
N ASN A 29 -24.47 -3.26 31.52
CA ASN A 29 -25.65 -2.55 31.13
C ASN A 29 -25.57 -2.05 29.69
N LYS A 30 -26.61 -2.31 28.91
CA LYS A 30 -26.85 -1.73 27.58
C LYS A 30 -27.00 -0.20 27.68
N ARG A 31 -25.90 0.55 27.54
CA ARG A 31 -26.00 1.99 27.27
C ARG A 31 -26.32 2.19 25.80
N LYS A 32 -27.51 2.68 25.50
CA LYS A 32 -27.87 3.25 24.19
C LYS A 32 -27.04 4.52 23.99
N PHE A 33 -26.09 4.48 23.06
CA PHE A 33 -25.41 5.68 22.61
C PHE A 33 -26.33 6.47 21.67
N THR A 34 -26.98 7.49 22.21
CA THR A 34 -27.73 8.48 21.42
C THR A 34 -26.71 9.56 20.99
N ILE A 35 -26.33 9.55 19.74
CA ILE A 35 -25.51 10.63 19.14
C ILE A 35 -26.48 11.55 18.41
N ASN A 36 -26.60 12.81 18.87
CA ASN A 36 -27.40 13.85 18.21
C ASN A 36 -26.92 14.03 16.77
N MET A 37 -27.82 13.86 15.82
CA MET A 37 -27.58 14.11 14.39
C MET A 37 -27.52 15.62 14.16
N ILE A 38 -26.38 16.07 13.64
CA ILE A 38 -26.16 17.45 13.22
C ILE A 38 -26.56 17.59 11.75
N ASN A 39 -27.13 18.73 11.41
CA ASN A 39 -27.71 19.12 10.13
C ASN A 39 -26.93 18.74 8.86
N ASN A 40 -27.67 18.47 7.79
CA ASN A 40 -27.26 18.16 6.42
C ASN A 40 -26.52 19.34 5.74
N ASP A 41 -25.26 19.55 6.09
CA ASP A 41 -24.33 20.17 5.15
C ASP A 41 -23.81 19.06 4.23
N ASN A 42 -24.16 19.10 2.97
CA ASN A 42 -23.78 18.09 1.98
C ASN A 42 -22.24 17.96 1.93
N TYR A 43 -21.73 16.79 2.33
CA TYR A 43 -20.31 16.46 2.16
C TYR A 43 -20.02 16.32 0.66
N ASP A 44 -19.04 17.06 0.16
CA ASP A 44 -18.64 16.98 -1.25
C ASP A 44 -17.35 16.16 -1.40
N TRP A 45 -17.50 14.94 -1.90
CA TRP A 45 -16.37 14.04 -2.16
C TRP A 45 -15.34 14.63 -3.12
N LYS A 46 -15.73 15.48 -4.06
CA LYS A 46 -14.82 16.10 -5.02
C LYS A 46 -14.00 17.24 -4.43
N LYS A 47 -14.43 17.80 -3.32
CA LYS A 47 -13.73 18.89 -2.62
C LYS A 47 -12.77 18.38 -1.55
N ASN A 48 -11.94 17.42 -1.92
CA ASN A 48 -10.93 16.83 -1.05
C ASN A 48 -9.65 16.49 -1.84
N TRP A 49 -8.50 16.51 -1.17
CA TRP A 49 -7.25 16.02 -1.70
C TRP A 49 -7.16 14.49 -1.58
N TYR A 50 -6.83 13.84 -2.69
CA TYR A 50 -6.61 12.40 -2.74
C TYR A 50 -5.17 12.08 -3.12
N PRO A 51 -4.47 11.22 -2.37
CA PRO A 51 -3.16 10.74 -2.76
C PRO A 51 -3.33 9.69 -3.85
N ILE A 52 -2.56 9.78 -4.93
CA ILE A 52 -2.72 8.86 -6.06
C ILE A 52 -1.52 7.95 -6.28
N ALA A 53 -0.31 8.42 -5.96
CA ALA A 53 0.92 7.65 -6.15
C ALA A 53 2.03 8.13 -5.21
N LEU A 54 3.00 7.26 -4.95
CA LEU A 54 4.28 7.61 -4.35
C LEU A 54 5.18 8.21 -5.44
N GLU A 55 5.68 9.43 -5.23
CA GLU A 55 6.42 10.17 -6.26
C GLU A 55 7.72 9.48 -6.67
N ASP A 56 8.48 8.96 -5.71
CA ASP A 56 9.74 8.24 -5.93
C ASP A 56 9.57 6.88 -6.63
N ARG A 57 8.32 6.38 -6.70
CA ARG A 57 7.94 5.12 -7.33
C ARG A 57 7.31 5.31 -8.71
N THR A 58 7.17 6.56 -9.16
CA THR A 58 6.48 6.91 -10.40
C THR A 58 7.51 7.28 -11.47
N ASP A 59 7.32 6.76 -12.69
CA ASP A 59 8.19 7.05 -13.82
C ASP A 59 7.85 8.43 -14.41
N LYS A 60 8.81 9.37 -14.34
CA LYS A 60 8.65 10.74 -14.85
C LYS A 60 8.80 10.83 -16.37
N THR A 61 9.18 9.75 -17.04
CA THR A 61 9.44 9.78 -18.51
C THR A 61 8.22 9.47 -19.35
N LYS A 62 7.16 8.93 -18.74
CA LYS A 62 5.93 8.54 -19.45
C LYS A 62 4.68 8.93 -18.66
N PRO A 63 3.53 9.13 -19.34
CA PRO A 63 2.27 9.32 -18.65
C PRO A 63 1.80 8.03 -18.00
N PHE A 64 0.97 8.14 -16.96
CA PHE A 64 0.28 7.00 -16.36
C PHE A 64 -1.18 7.32 -16.09
N GLU A 65 -1.98 6.28 -16.06
CA GLU A 65 -3.42 6.34 -15.79
C GLU A 65 -3.70 6.16 -14.30
N PHE A 66 -4.69 6.88 -13.82
CA PHE A 66 -5.28 6.65 -12.51
C PHE A 66 -6.79 6.88 -12.52
N THR A 67 -7.55 5.94 -11.98
CA THR A 67 -8.99 6.12 -11.77
C THR A 67 -9.24 6.65 -10.37
N LEU A 68 -9.93 7.80 -10.25
CA LEU A 68 -10.31 8.43 -8.99
C LEU A 68 -11.79 8.74 -8.99
N LEU A 69 -12.55 8.25 -7.99
CA LEU A 69 -14.00 8.42 -7.88
C LEU A 69 -14.74 8.04 -9.18
N GLY A 70 -14.29 6.99 -9.88
CA GLY A 70 -14.85 6.54 -11.15
C GLY A 70 -14.43 7.35 -12.38
N ASN A 71 -13.62 8.40 -12.23
CA ASN A 71 -13.11 9.20 -13.35
C ASN A 71 -11.69 8.79 -13.71
N ASN A 72 -11.46 8.52 -14.99
CA ASN A 72 -10.13 8.18 -15.50
C ASN A 72 -9.31 9.43 -15.77
N LEU A 73 -8.16 9.54 -15.11
CA LEU A 73 -7.20 10.61 -15.23
C LEU A 73 -5.93 10.13 -15.93
N VAL A 74 -5.28 11.01 -16.68
CA VAL A 74 -3.90 10.86 -17.11
C VAL A 74 -3.02 11.84 -16.32
N ILE A 75 -1.91 11.32 -15.79
CA ILE A 75 -0.95 12.07 -14.99
C ILE A 75 0.40 11.98 -15.68
N TRP A 76 1.10 13.11 -15.77
CA TRP A 76 2.45 13.16 -16.32
C TRP A 76 3.29 14.22 -15.67
N TRP A 77 4.61 14.06 -15.77
CA TRP A 77 5.59 15.04 -15.34
C TRP A 77 5.91 16.01 -16.46
N ASP A 78 5.57 17.29 -16.30
CA ASP A 78 5.98 18.34 -17.23
C ASP A 78 7.41 18.77 -16.90
N LYS A 79 8.38 18.35 -17.72
CA LYS A 79 9.81 18.62 -17.53
C LYS A 79 10.18 20.10 -17.60
N TYR A 80 9.37 20.95 -18.25
CA TYR A 80 9.62 22.38 -18.35
C TYR A 80 9.16 23.13 -17.11
N THR A 81 7.99 22.81 -16.61
CA THR A 81 7.46 23.45 -15.41
C THR A 81 7.95 22.76 -14.12
N GLN A 82 8.62 21.61 -14.23
CA GLN A 82 9.06 20.77 -13.12
C GLN A 82 7.90 20.46 -12.14
N LYS A 83 6.73 20.14 -12.72
CA LYS A 83 5.50 19.87 -11.97
C LYS A 83 4.73 18.71 -12.57
N TRP A 84 4.00 18.03 -11.72
CA TRP A 84 3.00 17.07 -12.14
C TRP A 84 1.81 17.78 -12.78
N SER A 85 1.19 17.13 -13.74
CA SER A 85 -0.02 17.57 -14.44
C SER A 85 -1.05 16.47 -14.45
N ALA A 86 -2.33 16.83 -14.36
CA ALA A 86 -3.44 15.87 -14.39
C ALA A 86 -4.59 16.42 -15.24
N THR A 87 -5.11 15.58 -16.14
CA THR A 87 -6.28 15.87 -16.97
C THR A 87 -7.16 14.65 -17.12
N ASP A 88 -8.32 14.80 -17.75
CA ASP A 88 -9.10 13.66 -18.22
C ASP A 88 -8.25 12.76 -19.11
N ASN A 89 -8.35 11.44 -18.93
CA ASN A 89 -7.63 10.46 -19.77
C ASN A 89 -8.37 10.16 -21.08
N LYS A 90 -8.83 11.22 -21.75
CA LYS A 90 -9.51 11.12 -23.04
C LYS A 90 -9.21 12.34 -23.90
N CYS A 91 -8.82 12.12 -25.12
CA CYS A 91 -8.62 13.16 -26.11
C CYS A 91 -9.97 13.74 -26.55
N SER A 92 -10.10 15.07 -26.58
CA SER A 92 -11.33 15.76 -27.04
C SER A 92 -11.68 15.49 -28.50
N HIS A 93 -10.69 15.05 -29.31
CA HIS A 93 -10.93 14.77 -30.73
C HIS A 93 -11.88 13.58 -30.92
N ARG A 94 -11.49 12.38 -30.46
CA ARG A 94 -12.23 11.12 -30.68
C ARG A 94 -12.10 10.16 -29.50
N LEU A 95 -11.98 10.68 -28.30
CA LEU A 95 -11.97 9.97 -27.01
C LEU A 95 -10.84 8.94 -26.86
N ALA A 96 -9.77 9.02 -27.68
CA ALA A 96 -8.60 8.15 -27.52
C ALA A 96 -7.94 8.37 -26.15
N LYS A 97 -7.46 7.30 -25.56
CA LYS A 97 -6.83 7.25 -24.24
C LYS A 97 -5.48 7.98 -24.28
N LEU A 98 -5.32 9.07 -23.52
CA LEU A 98 -4.11 9.88 -23.53
C LEU A 98 -2.94 9.22 -22.81
N SER A 99 -3.19 8.34 -21.83
CA SER A 99 -2.16 7.57 -21.15
C SER A 99 -1.42 6.57 -22.04
N GLU A 100 -1.98 6.20 -23.19
CA GLU A 100 -1.30 5.40 -24.21
C GLU A 100 -0.38 6.25 -25.12
N GLY A 101 -0.41 7.57 -24.94
CA GLY A 101 0.41 8.51 -25.69
C GLY A 101 1.79 8.73 -25.07
N ARG A 102 2.38 9.89 -25.37
CA ARG A 102 3.72 10.25 -24.93
C ARG A 102 3.78 11.68 -24.38
N ILE A 103 4.83 11.97 -23.64
CA ILE A 103 5.20 13.33 -23.27
C ILE A 103 6.12 13.84 -24.39
N ASN A 104 5.70 14.90 -25.09
CA ASN A 104 6.49 15.45 -26.18
C ASN A 104 7.69 16.29 -25.68
N GLU A 105 8.49 16.83 -26.62
CA GLU A 105 9.68 17.63 -26.32
C GLU A 105 9.35 18.85 -25.45
N ASN A 106 8.15 19.42 -25.60
CA ASN A 106 7.67 20.61 -24.89
C ASN A 106 6.95 20.26 -23.55
N GLY A 107 7.06 19.03 -23.06
CA GLY A 107 6.47 18.60 -21.79
C GLY A 107 4.94 18.45 -21.81
N LYS A 108 4.32 18.40 -22.98
CA LYS A 108 2.87 18.27 -23.16
C LYS A 108 2.48 16.83 -23.41
N ILE A 109 1.27 16.45 -22.99
CA ILE A 109 0.72 15.13 -23.30
C ILE A 109 0.26 15.10 -24.76
N GLU A 110 0.78 14.15 -25.53
CA GLU A 110 0.47 13.96 -26.95
C GLU A 110 -0.38 12.71 -27.14
N CYS A 111 -1.51 12.90 -27.82
CA CYS A 111 -2.45 11.82 -28.13
C CYS A 111 -1.82 10.83 -29.12
N PRO A 112 -1.88 9.50 -28.85
CA PRO A 112 -1.24 8.50 -29.72
C PRO A 112 -1.94 8.34 -31.07
N TYR A 113 -3.18 8.85 -31.20
CA TYR A 113 -4.00 8.59 -32.39
C TYR A 113 -3.73 9.61 -33.51
N HIS A 114 -3.78 10.93 -33.20
CA HIS A 114 -3.63 11.98 -34.23
C HIS A 114 -2.65 13.07 -33.79
N GLY A 115 -1.87 12.88 -32.75
CA GLY A 115 -0.83 13.84 -32.32
C GLY A 115 -1.35 15.14 -31.70
N TRP A 116 -2.64 15.21 -31.30
CA TRP A 116 -3.15 16.36 -30.57
C TRP A 116 -2.43 16.50 -29.24
N CYS A 117 -1.96 17.71 -28.90
CA CYS A 117 -1.22 17.94 -27.68
C CYS A 117 -2.01 18.81 -26.70
N PHE A 118 -1.95 18.45 -25.41
CA PHE A 118 -2.60 19.19 -24.35
C PHE A 118 -1.58 19.62 -23.28
N ASN A 119 -1.75 20.84 -22.78
CA ASN A 119 -0.92 21.36 -21.70
C ASN A 119 -1.50 21.01 -20.31
N SER A 120 -0.80 21.44 -19.25
CA SER A 120 -1.19 21.21 -17.85
C SER A 120 -2.52 21.85 -17.44
N THR A 121 -3.06 22.78 -18.23
CA THR A 121 -4.37 23.38 -18.00
C THR A 121 -5.47 22.75 -18.83
N GLY A 122 -5.14 21.68 -19.59
CA GLY A 122 -6.09 20.97 -20.46
C GLY A 122 -6.33 21.65 -21.81
N ASN A 123 -5.67 22.77 -22.10
CA ASN A 123 -5.82 23.43 -23.38
C ASN A 123 -5.16 22.62 -24.49
N CYS A 124 -5.85 22.47 -25.62
CA CYS A 124 -5.26 21.92 -26.83
C CYS A 124 -4.27 22.94 -27.42
N VAL A 125 -2.99 22.60 -27.50
CA VAL A 125 -1.90 23.49 -27.93
C VAL A 125 -1.27 23.09 -29.25
N LYS A 126 -1.67 21.97 -29.83
CA LYS A 126 -1.22 21.49 -31.14
C LYS A 126 -2.24 20.56 -31.77
N MET A 127 -2.54 20.80 -33.05
CA MET A 127 -3.31 19.94 -33.93
C MET A 127 -2.54 19.78 -35.25
N PRO A 128 -1.79 18.68 -35.46
CA PRO A 128 -0.94 18.53 -36.67
C PRO A 128 -1.68 18.65 -38.01
N GLN A 129 -3.00 18.44 -37.99
CA GLN A 129 -3.85 18.44 -39.19
C GLN A 129 -4.48 19.81 -39.47
N LYS A 130 -4.12 20.86 -38.72
CA LYS A 130 -4.77 22.19 -38.83
C LYS A 130 -3.80 23.31 -38.46
N ASP A 131 -4.03 24.50 -39.05
CA ASP A 131 -3.27 25.71 -38.73
C ASP A 131 -3.55 26.17 -37.26
N ASP A 132 -2.58 26.85 -36.65
CA ASP A 132 -2.61 27.26 -35.25
C ASP A 132 -3.71 28.26 -34.87
N THR A 133 -4.37 28.91 -35.90
CA THR A 133 -5.45 29.89 -35.70
C THR A 133 -6.66 29.38 -34.92
N TYR A 134 -6.81 28.06 -34.78
CA TYR A 134 -7.95 27.42 -34.10
C TYR A 134 -7.67 26.95 -32.67
N LEU A 135 -6.44 27.09 -32.19
CA LEU A 135 -6.01 26.57 -30.89
C LEU A 135 -6.71 27.25 -29.68
N ASN A 136 -7.24 28.46 -29.87
CA ASN A 136 -7.92 29.20 -28.80
C ASN A 136 -9.39 28.78 -28.56
N ASN A 137 -9.91 27.82 -29.31
CA ASN A 137 -11.29 27.39 -29.15
C ASN A 137 -11.43 26.38 -28.01
N LYS A 138 -12.09 26.78 -26.92
CA LYS A 138 -12.31 25.97 -25.70
C LYS A 138 -12.98 24.63 -25.96
N ARG A 139 -13.72 24.45 -27.07
CA ARG A 139 -14.35 23.17 -27.44
C ARG A 139 -13.35 22.01 -27.63
N PHE A 140 -12.08 22.35 -27.90
CA PHE A 140 -11.01 21.36 -28.10
C PHE A 140 -10.27 21.00 -26.78
N ASN A 141 -10.55 21.70 -25.71
CA ASN A 141 -9.90 21.50 -24.42
C ASN A 141 -10.45 20.26 -23.71
N ILE A 142 -9.68 19.77 -22.75
CA ILE A 142 -10.05 18.70 -21.83
C ILE A 142 -10.02 19.23 -20.40
N ASN A 143 -10.74 18.60 -19.48
CA ASN A 143 -10.71 19.00 -18.08
C ASN A 143 -9.33 18.77 -17.49
N SER A 144 -8.88 19.70 -16.66
CA SER A 144 -7.65 19.61 -15.88
C SER A 144 -7.93 19.69 -14.39
N TYR A 145 -7.03 19.14 -13.57
CA TYR A 145 -7.19 18.99 -12.14
C TYR A 145 -6.03 19.61 -11.39
N ASN A 146 -6.29 20.13 -10.19
CA ASN A 146 -5.23 20.58 -9.31
C ASN A 146 -4.43 19.37 -8.81
N ILE A 147 -3.11 19.47 -8.92
CA ILE A 147 -2.18 18.42 -8.56
C ILE A 147 -0.97 19.00 -7.85
N VAL A 148 -0.52 18.36 -6.77
CA VAL A 148 0.67 18.80 -6.01
C VAL A 148 1.45 17.58 -5.52
N SER A 149 2.75 17.78 -5.25
CA SER A 149 3.55 16.83 -4.50
C SER A 149 3.71 17.33 -3.05
N LYS A 150 3.38 16.48 -2.08
CA LYS A 150 3.57 16.76 -0.65
C LYS A 150 3.93 15.50 0.11
N GLN A 151 4.94 15.54 0.96
CA GLN A 151 5.51 14.38 1.68
C GLN A 151 5.88 13.19 0.77
N GLY A 152 6.35 13.42 -0.46
CA GLY A 152 6.70 12.37 -1.41
C GLY A 152 5.51 11.62 -2.01
N ILE A 153 4.31 12.19 -1.89
CA ILE A 153 3.07 11.67 -2.46
C ILE A 153 2.52 12.68 -3.46
N ILE A 154 2.01 12.17 -4.58
CA ILE A 154 1.31 12.95 -5.61
C ILE A 154 -0.17 13.00 -5.20
N TRP A 155 -0.71 14.23 -5.06
CA TRP A 155 -2.07 14.49 -4.63
C TRP A 155 -2.87 15.16 -5.73
N VAL A 156 -4.12 14.73 -5.92
CA VAL A 156 -5.06 15.31 -6.88
C VAL A 156 -6.30 15.80 -6.16
N TRP A 157 -6.78 16.97 -6.57
CA TRP A 157 -8.09 17.51 -6.20
C TRP A 157 -9.04 17.28 -7.37
N PRO A 158 -10.07 16.43 -7.25
CA PRO A 158 -10.87 15.97 -8.39
C PRO A 158 -11.96 16.95 -8.84
N GLU A 159 -12.10 18.10 -8.21
CA GLU A 159 -12.94 19.17 -8.73
C GLU A 159 -12.23 19.93 -9.86
N ASN A 160 -12.99 20.50 -10.79
CA ASN A 160 -12.42 21.25 -11.92
C ASN A 160 -11.51 22.40 -11.44
N LYS A 161 -10.48 22.72 -12.22
CA LYS A 161 -9.33 23.58 -11.86
C LYS A 161 -9.64 25.05 -11.58
N ASP A 162 -10.88 25.50 -11.82
CA ASP A 162 -11.29 26.89 -11.60
C ASP A 162 -11.15 27.36 -10.13
N PHE A 163 -11.14 26.40 -9.19
CA PHE A 163 -10.87 26.63 -7.78
C PHE A 163 -9.45 26.15 -7.42
N LYS A 164 -8.68 26.99 -6.71
CA LYS A 164 -7.36 26.63 -6.19
C LYS A 164 -7.45 26.22 -4.73
N PRO A 165 -7.52 24.91 -4.41
CA PRO A 165 -7.68 24.44 -3.05
C PRO A 165 -6.41 24.67 -2.22
N SER A 166 -6.58 24.95 -0.93
CA SER A 166 -5.46 25.10 0.00
C SER A 166 -4.75 23.75 0.20
N THR A 167 -3.43 23.76 0.10
CA THR A 167 -2.59 22.59 0.38
C THR A 167 -2.48 22.27 1.88
N TYR A 168 -2.91 23.14 2.75
CA TYR A 168 -3.04 22.86 4.20
C TYR A 168 -4.11 21.83 4.52
N LEU A 169 -5.10 21.66 3.61
CA LEU A 169 -6.14 20.63 3.74
C LEU A 169 -5.62 19.19 3.49
N ILE A 170 -4.40 19.04 2.97
CA ILE A 170 -3.81 17.72 2.75
C ILE A 170 -3.49 17.07 4.11
N PRO A 171 -4.07 15.90 4.43
CA PRO A 171 -3.82 15.22 5.69
C PRO A 171 -2.43 14.56 5.66
N THR A 172 -1.47 15.20 6.28
CA THR A 172 -0.08 14.72 6.38
C THR A 172 0.20 14.08 7.74
N CYS A 173 1.23 13.25 7.80
CA CYS A 173 1.75 12.66 9.03
C CYS A 173 2.91 13.52 9.54
N GLN A 174 2.71 14.26 10.62
CA GLN A 174 3.70 15.21 11.18
C GLN A 174 5.08 14.58 11.46
N PRO A 175 5.22 13.36 12.00
CA PRO A 175 6.52 12.72 12.17
C PRO A 175 7.36 12.64 10.89
N ILE A 176 6.72 12.48 9.73
CA ILE A 176 7.43 12.45 8.45
C ILE A 176 7.93 13.85 8.05
N ASP A 177 7.17 14.91 8.35
CA ASP A 177 7.62 16.28 8.16
C ASP A 177 8.86 16.60 9.04
N ASN A 178 8.96 15.96 10.19
CA ASN A 178 10.11 16.06 11.11
C ASN A 178 11.30 15.17 10.68
N GLY A 179 11.28 14.58 9.49
CA GLY A 179 12.40 13.81 8.94
C GLY A 179 12.46 12.35 9.41
N ILE A 180 11.41 11.82 10.05
CA ILE A 180 11.38 10.40 10.42
C ILE A 180 11.32 9.54 9.17
N ILE A 181 12.23 8.58 9.08
CA ILE A 181 12.32 7.64 7.95
C ILE A 181 11.07 6.75 7.93
N THR A 182 10.52 6.59 6.74
CA THR A 182 9.36 5.74 6.50
C THR A 182 9.64 4.68 5.44
N ASP A 183 9.00 3.53 5.56
CA ASP A 183 8.97 2.49 4.52
C ASP A 183 7.62 2.53 3.83
N ASP A 184 7.56 3.19 2.68
CA ASP A 184 6.33 3.45 1.96
C ASP A 184 5.97 2.30 1.02
N PHE A 185 4.68 2.06 0.84
CA PHE A 185 4.16 0.99 0.00
C PHE A 185 2.81 1.39 -0.62
N SER A 186 2.55 0.97 -1.85
CA SER A 186 1.25 1.16 -2.50
C SER A 186 0.79 -0.10 -3.22
N LEU A 187 -0.52 -0.38 -3.16
CA LEU A 187 -1.13 -1.54 -3.78
C LEU A 187 -2.55 -1.20 -4.25
N ASP A 188 -2.89 -1.62 -5.45
CA ASP A 188 -4.28 -1.66 -5.91
C ASP A 188 -4.98 -2.90 -5.36
N LEU A 189 -6.25 -2.77 -5.01
CA LEU A 189 -7.01 -3.81 -4.32
C LEU A 189 -8.34 -4.06 -5.06
N PRO A 190 -8.70 -5.34 -5.26
CA PRO A 190 -9.91 -5.74 -5.98
C PRO A 190 -11.14 -5.80 -5.06
N TYR A 191 -11.30 -4.80 -4.20
CA TYR A 191 -12.47 -4.61 -3.34
C TYR A 191 -12.66 -3.14 -2.99
N ASP A 192 -13.86 -2.83 -2.51
CA ASP A 192 -14.31 -1.47 -2.29
C ASP A 192 -13.52 -0.74 -1.18
N TYR A 193 -13.32 0.55 -1.40
CA TYR A 193 -12.71 1.48 -0.47
C TYR A 193 -13.30 1.42 0.94
N SER A 194 -14.62 1.23 1.06
CA SER A 194 -15.28 1.22 2.36
C SER A 194 -14.93 -0.01 3.21
N LEU A 195 -14.65 -1.14 2.57
CA LEU A 195 -14.16 -2.35 3.23
C LEU A 195 -12.67 -2.24 3.56
N LEU A 196 -11.90 -1.58 2.69
CA LEU A 196 -10.50 -1.32 2.98
C LEU A 196 -10.32 -0.51 4.27
N LEU A 197 -11.06 0.59 4.43
CA LEU A 197 -10.99 1.39 5.65
C LEU A 197 -11.53 0.64 6.88
N GLU A 198 -12.59 -0.15 6.71
CA GLU A 198 -13.10 -1.01 7.77
C GLU A 198 -12.02 -1.98 8.28
N ASN A 199 -11.33 -2.65 7.37
CA ASN A 199 -10.25 -3.58 7.70
C ASN A 199 -9.06 -2.90 8.37
N ILE A 200 -8.60 -1.76 7.83
CA ILE A 200 -7.46 -1.02 8.39
C ILE A 200 -7.75 -0.51 9.83
N MET A 201 -8.99 -0.16 10.12
CA MET A 201 -9.40 0.31 11.45
C MET A 201 -9.59 -0.81 12.45
N ASP A 202 -9.83 -2.03 12.00
CA ASP A 202 -9.99 -3.21 12.85
C ASP A 202 -8.65 -3.87 13.13
N ILE A 203 -8.01 -3.52 14.23
CA ILE A 203 -6.76 -4.18 14.65
C ILE A 203 -7.02 -5.60 15.17
N SER A 204 -8.25 -5.92 15.57
CA SER A 204 -8.59 -7.20 16.20
C SER A 204 -8.49 -8.40 15.26
N HIS A 205 -8.53 -8.19 13.93
CA HIS A 205 -8.36 -9.25 12.93
C HIS A 205 -6.92 -9.75 12.83
N VAL A 206 -5.93 -8.89 13.15
CA VAL A 206 -4.49 -9.14 12.87
C VAL A 206 -3.98 -10.47 13.43
N PRO A 207 -4.26 -10.87 14.69
CA PRO A 207 -3.80 -12.14 15.24
C PRO A 207 -4.29 -13.36 14.46
N PHE A 208 -5.48 -13.29 13.88
CA PHE A 208 -6.12 -14.40 13.17
C PHE A 208 -5.81 -14.41 11.68
N THR A 209 -6.08 -13.30 11.01
CA THR A 209 -5.90 -13.19 9.55
C THR A 209 -4.44 -13.36 9.16
N HIS A 210 -3.53 -12.77 9.92
CA HIS A 210 -2.09 -12.79 9.66
C HIS A 210 -1.34 -13.84 10.49
N HIS A 211 -2.04 -14.87 11.00
CA HIS A 211 -1.40 -15.95 11.73
C HIS A 211 -0.35 -16.67 10.89
N GLY A 212 0.86 -16.80 11.45
CA GLY A 212 2.02 -17.38 10.77
C GLY A 212 2.76 -16.44 9.81
N SER A 213 2.24 -15.21 9.56
CA SER A 213 2.94 -14.15 8.82
C SER A 213 3.36 -12.99 9.72
N GLN A 214 2.42 -12.20 10.22
CA GLN A 214 2.66 -11.07 11.13
C GLN A 214 1.85 -11.17 12.44
N GLY A 215 0.88 -12.08 12.53
CA GLY A 215 0.03 -12.32 13.68
C GLY A 215 0.25 -13.67 14.33
N ASN A 216 -0.27 -13.81 15.53
CA ASN A 216 -0.37 -15.09 16.24
C ASN A 216 -1.69 -15.13 17.02
N ARG A 217 -2.53 -16.13 16.77
CA ARG A 217 -3.85 -16.35 17.42
C ARG A 217 -3.76 -16.38 18.94
N GLU A 218 -2.70 -16.99 19.45
CA GLU A 218 -2.47 -17.13 20.91
C GLU A 218 -2.29 -15.76 21.60
N LEU A 219 -1.97 -14.72 20.84
CA LEU A 219 -1.80 -13.36 21.32
C LEU A 219 -3.07 -12.52 21.25
N ALA A 220 -4.18 -13.09 20.78
CA ALA A 220 -5.46 -12.39 20.72
C ALA A 220 -5.95 -12.05 22.12
N LYS A 221 -6.30 -10.78 22.34
CA LYS A 221 -6.76 -10.24 23.62
C LYS A 221 -7.97 -9.35 23.43
N PRO A 222 -8.85 -9.22 24.45
CA PRO A 222 -9.90 -8.21 24.42
C PRO A 222 -9.34 -6.80 24.21
N MET A 223 -9.93 -6.05 23.30
CA MET A 223 -9.56 -4.66 22.99
C MET A 223 -10.70 -3.73 23.39
N LYS A 224 -10.33 -2.56 23.89
CA LYS A 224 -11.28 -1.50 24.26
C LYS A 224 -10.77 -0.15 23.78
N TYR A 225 -11.69 0.64 23.22
CA TYR A 225 -11.40 1.98 22.72
C TYR A 225 -12.23 3.02 23.47
N ASN A 226 -11.64 4.22 23.66
CA ASN A 226 -12.34 5.43 24.08
C ASN A 226 -12.41 6.40 22.92
N ILE A 227 -13.52 7.11 22.81
CA ILE A 227 -13.68 8.22 21.84
C ILE A 227 -13.01 9.46 22.46
N SER A 228 -11.86 9.86 21.91
CA SER A 228 -11.15 11.09 22.32
C SER A 228 -11.68 12.32 21.59
N GLU A 229 -12.01 12.18 20.31
CA GLU A 229 -12.68 13.19 19.52
C GLU A 229 -13.93 12.59 18.89
N LYS A 230 -15.06 13.27 19.09
CA LYS A 230 -16.38 12.81 18.61
C LYS A 230 -16.42 12.75 17.09
N LEU A 231 -17.30 11.92 16.56
CA LEU A 231 -17.56 11.79 15.13
C LEU A 231 -18.10 13.08 14.52
N THR A 232 -17.33 13.68 13.62
CA THR A 232 -17.71 14.82 12.77
C THR A 232 -17.65 14.45 11.29
N LYS A 233 -17.90 15.38 10.38
CA LYS A 233 -17.69 15.16 8.93
C LYS A 233 -16.22 15.11 8.55
N GLU A 234 -15.34 15.71 9.34
CA GLU A 234 -13.90 15.69 9.17
C GLU A 234 -13.27 14.37 9.63
N GLY A 235 -13.89 13.67 10.58
CA GLY A 235 -13.39 12.41 11.09
C GLY A 235 -13.66 12.17 12.58
N PHE A 236 -12.80 11.40 13.23
CA PHE A 236 -12.85 11.06 14.65
C PHE A 236 -11.48 10.58 15.16
N LYS A 237 -11.33 10.53 16.50
CA LYS A 237 -10.14 10.02 17.16
C LYS A 237 -10.49 9.06 18.28
N LEU A 238 -9.73 7.97 18.35
CA LEU A 238 -9.87 6.94 19.37
C LEU A 238 -8.55 6.78 20.13
N THR A 239 -8.64 6.46 21.42
CA THR A 239 -7.51 5.99 22.22
C THR A 239 -7.74 4.55 22.65
N ASN A 240 -6.69 3.76 22.63
CA ASN A 240 -6.72 2.38 23.12
C ASN A 240 -6.54 2.39 24.64
N GLN A 241 -7.31 1.57 25.39
CA GLN A 241 -7.28 1.54 26.86
C GLN A 241 -6.40 0.46 27.45
N ARG A 242 -5.85 -0.49 26.66
CA ARG A 242 -5.07 -1.61 27.19
C ARG A 242 -3.73 -1.75 26.49
N ASP A 243 -2.69 -2.11 27.25
CA ASP A 243 -1.34 -2.58 26.88
C ASP A 243 -0.59 -1.86 25.75
N LEU A 244 -1.29 -1.17 24.86
CA LEU A 244 -0.77 -0.34 23.77
C LEU A 244 -1.19 1.09 24.07
N THR A 245 -0.30 1.87 24.66
CA THR A 245 -0.47 3.32 24.68
C THR A 245 -0.46 3.81 23.24
N GLY A 246 -1.59 4.28 22.77
CA GLY A 246 -1.69 4.70 21.38
C GLY A 246 -3.04 5.32 21.07
N HIS A 247 -3.13 5.85 19.86
CA HIS A 247 -4.37 6.40 19.34
C HIS A 247 -4.53 6.11 17.86
N THR A 248 -5.78 6.06 17.42
CA THR A 248 -6.15 5.96 16.02
C THR A 248 -6.91 7.22 15.63
N ILE A 249 -6.49 7.87 14.54
CA ILE A 249 -7.14 9.04 13.96
C ILE A 249 -7.64 8.67 12.56
N PHE A 250 -8.88 9.00 12.28
CA PHE A 250 -9.42 9.02 10.93
C PHE A 250 -9.72 10.46 10.53
N LYS A 251 -9.26 10.88 9.34
CA LYS A 251 -9.63 12.15 8.69
C LYS A 251 -10.18 11.84 7.30
N GLY A 252 -11.43 12.25 7.07
CA GLY A 252 -12.06 12.05 5.78
C GLY A 252 -11.34 12.76 4.63
N PRO A 253 -11.43 12.22 3.41
CA PRO A 253 -12.13 10.97 3.09
C PRO A 253 -11.28 9.70 3.23
N CYS A 254 -9.93 9.78 3.27
CA CYS A 254 -9.09 8.62 3.00
C CYS A 254 -7.92 8.41 3.97
N TYR A 255 -7.70 9.32 4.92
CA TYR A 255 -6.56 9.26 5.81
C TYR A 255 -6.89 8.56 7.13
N GLN A 256 -6.08 7.58 7.48
CA GLN A 256 -6.09 6.94 8.79
C GLN A 256 -4.65 6.79 9.29
N HIS A 257 -4.39 7.05 10.57
CA HIS A 257 -3.18 6.61 11.20
C HIS A 257 -3.41 6.03 12.59
N THR A 258 -2.60 5.06 12.95
CA THR A 258 -2.49 4.52 14.30
C THR A 258 -1.09 4.79 14.82
N TYR A 259 -1.00 5.46 15.96
CA TYR A 259 0.22 5.64 16.73
C TYR A 259 0.34 4.53 17.77
N LEU A 260 1.54 3.98 17.92
CA LEU A 260 1.85 2.89 18.84
C LEU A 260 3.18 3.15 19.55
N GLU A 261 3.22 2.92 20.86
CA GLU A 261 4.45 2.86 21.64
C GLU A 261 4.81 1.39 21.88
N LEU A 262 5.91 0.95 21.31
CA LEU A 262 6.40 -0.41 21.39
C LEU A 262 7.51 -0.50 22.44
N LYS A 263 7.34 -1.34 23.47
CA LYS A 263 8.43 -1.61 24.43
C LYS A 263 9.59 -2.30 23.73
N THR A 264 10.79 -1.78 23.89
CA THR A 264 12.00 -2.44 23.38
C THR A 264 12.59 -3.36 24.45
N ILE A 265 12.88 -4.59 24.05
CA ILE A 265 13.80 -5.44 24.80
C ILE A 265 15.18 -5.15 24.27
N ASN A 266 16.06 -4.59 25.11
CA ASN A 266 17.45 -4.42 24.73
C ASN A 266 18.11 -5.82 24.61
N PRO A 267 18.49 -6.27 23.40
CA PRO A 267 19.06 -7.61 23.20
C PRO A 267 20.37 -7.81 23.96
N PHE A 268 21.10 -6.73 24.31
CA PHE A 268 22.31 -6.80 25.12
C PHE A 268 22.03 -7.09 26.62
N ASN A 269 20.81 -6.90 27.11
CA ASN A 269 20.45 -7.26 28.48
C ASN A 269 20.19 -8.75 28.65
N ILE A 270 19.99 -9.49 27.57
CA ILE A 270 19.83 -10.97 27.61
C ILE A 270 21.16 -11.65 27.98
N PHE A 271 22.30 -11.06 27.60
CA PHE A 271 23.64 -11.59 27.87
C PHE A 271 24.25 -11.13 29.20
N LYS A 272 23.62 -10.18 29.91
CA LYS A 272 24.08 -9.71 31.23
C LYS A 272 23.23 -10.25 32.36
N SER A 273 23.18 -11.59 32.50
CA SER A 273 22.35 -12.24 33.53
C SER A 273 22.90 -12.18 34.96
N ASN A 274 24.08 -11.57 35.21
CA ASN A 274 24.79 -11.67 36.49
C ASN A 274 25.09 -10.33 37.20
N GLN A 275 24.39 -9.25 36.95
CA GLN A 275 24.58 -8.03 37.80
C GLN A 275 23.31 -7.70 38.57
N LYS A 276 23.45 -7.77 39.92
CA LYS A 276 22.44 -7.55 40.96
C LYS A 276 21.89 -6.13 41.10
N ASN A 277 22.30 -5.16 40.28
CA ASN A 277 21.78 -3.79 40.26
C ASN A 277 21.00 -3.53 39.01
N ARG A 278 19.73 -3.87 39.01
CA ARG A 278 18.77 -3.43 38.02
C ARG A 278 18.36 -1.98 38.36
N ASP A 279 18.87 -1.03 37.62
CA ASP A 279 18.19 0.26 37.47
C ASP A 279 16.84 -0.01 36.79
N LYS A 280 15.78 -0.12 37.58
CA LYS A 280 14.42 -0.52 37.16
C LYS A 280 13.69 0.54 36.32
N ASN A 281 14.32 1.64 35.90
CA ASN A 281 13.59 2.85 35.48
C ASN A 281 13.90 3.42 34.09
N LYS A 282 14.47 2.68 33.15
CA LYS A 282 14.51 3.11 31.74
C LYS A 282 13.92 2.04 30.83
N GLU A 283 12.60 1.91 30.85
CA GLU A 283 11.89 1.26 29.74
C GLU A 283 12.09 2.14 28.50
N THR A 284 12.76 1.64 27.48
CA THR A 284 12.89 2.32 26.19
C THR A 284 11.74 1.93 25.29
N PHE A 285 11.06 2.92 24.72
CA PHE A 285 9.95 2.71 23.80
C PHE A 285 10.37 3.14 22.40
N ILE A 286 9.93 2.41 21.39
CA ILE A 286 9.97 2.82 19.99
C ILE A 286 8.60 3.39 19.66
N LYS A 287 8.57 4.63 19.19
CA LYS A 287 7.34 5.21 18.65
C LYS A 287 7.20 4.83 17.19
N ALA A 288 6.08 4.24 16.84
CA ALA A 288 5.77 3.80 15.49
C ALA A 288 4.40 4.30 15.05
N TRP A 289 4.27 4.59 13.79
CA TRP A 289 2.99 4.96 13.16
C TRP A 289 2.69 4.00 12.01
N VAL A 290 1.46 3.59 11.92
CA VAL A 290 0.90 2.94 10.73
C VAL A 290 -0.03 3.95 10.08
N VAL A 291 0.43 4.54 8.99
CA VAL A 291 -0.33 5.54 8.23
C VAL A 291 -0.88 4.88 6.98
N ALA A 292 -2.17 4.96 6.77
CA ALA A 292 -2.82 4.43 5.60
C ALA A 292 -3.70 5.47 4.92
N TYR A 293 -3.56 5.55 3.62
CA TYR A 293 -4.49 6.26 2.75
C TYR A 293 -5.25 5.23 1.95
N ALA A 294 -6.57 5.17 2.14
CA ALA A 294 -7.46 4.34 1.36
C ALA A 294 -8.12 5.20 0.27
N ILE A 295 -7.87 4.90 -0.99
CA ILE A 295 -8.28 5.74 -2.10
C ILE A 295 -9.41 5.05 -2.88
N PRO A 296 -10.58 5.69 -3.02
CA PRO A 296 -11.69 5.19 -3.83
C PRO A 296 -11.37 5.35 -5.32
N LYS A 297 -11.11 4.24 -6.02
CA LYS A 297 -10.84 4.25 -7.46
C LYS A 297 -12.14 4.18 -8.26
N SER A 298 -12.79 3.05 -8.22
CA SER A 298 -14.08 2.77 -8.85
C SER A 298 -14.84 1.76 -8.00
N PRO A 299 -16.13 1.51 -8.26
CA PRO A 299 -16.85 0.47 -7.55
C PRO A 299 -16.09 -0.87 -7.54
N GLY A 300 -15.91 -1.47 -6.37
CA GLY A 300 -15.18 -2.73 -6.20
C GLY A 300 -13.65 -2.64 -6.37
N HIS A 301 -13.08 -1.44 -6.45
CA HIS A 301 -11.64 -1.23 -6.57
C HIS A 301 -11.17 -0.06 -5.74
N SER A 302 -10.11 -0.27 -4.99
CA SER A 302 -9.46 0.76 -4.20
C SER A 302 -7.94 0.71 -4.36
N ARG A 303 -7.25 1.72 -3.84
CA ARG A 303 -5.80 1.72 -3.67
C ARG A 303 -5.47 2.02 -2.22
N ILE A 304 -4.49 1.32 -1.68
CA ILE A 304 -3.84 1.69 -0.43
C ILE A 304 -2.48 2.32 -0.71
N ILE A 305 -2.20 3.43 -0.02
CA ILE A 305 -0.83 3.91 0.20
C ILE A 305 -0.58 3.80 1.70
N ALA A 306 0.35 2.93 2.08
CA ALA A 306 0.71 2.68 3.46
C ALA A 306 2.12 3.20 3.75
N ARG A 307 2.30 3.85 4.89
CA ARG A 307 3.56 4.41 5.37
C ARG A 307 3.82 3.96 6.80
N PHE A 308 5.06 3.67 7.12
CA PHE A 308 5.44 3.12 8.41
C PHE A 308 6.57 3.94 9.04
N PRO A 309 6.31 5.21 9.40
CA PRO A 309 7.31 6.02 10.11
C PRO A 309 7.58 5.42 11.48
N MET A 310 8.88 5.39 11.86
CA MET A 310 9.32 4.82 13.12
C MET A 310 10.47 5.66 13.68
N GLU A 311 10.33 6.13 14.92
CA GLU A 311 11.44 6.68 15.67
C GLU A 311 12.33 5.54 16.15
N THR A 312 13.45 5.35 15.49
CA THR A 312 14.45 4.39 15.94
C THR A 312 15.43 5.07 16.90
N PRO A 313 15.86 4.39 17.98
CA PRO A 313 17.00 4.86 18.76
C PRO A 313 18.17 5.14 17.81
N ASN A 314 19.01 6.14 18.10
CA ASN A 314 20.13 6.55 17.24
C ASN A 314 21.23 5.49 17.11
N ASN A 315 20.86 4.22 17.09
CA ASN A 315 21.72 3.06 16.93
C ASN A 315 21.76 2.65 15.45
N LEU A 316 22.92 2.85 14.83
CA LEU A 316 23.21 2.39 13.45
C LEU A 316 22.87 0.92 13.22
N PHE A 317 23.03 0.07 14.23
CA PHE A 317 22.72 -1.34 14.15
C PHE A 317 21.21 -1.61 14.00
N THR A 318 20.36 -0.89 14.75
CA THR A 318 18.90 -1.01 14.60
C THR A 318 18.44 -0.52 13.23
N LYS A 319 19.01 0.59 12.73
CA LYS A 319 18.73 1.08 11.36
C LYS A 319 19.19 0.06 10.32
N PHE A 320 20.35 -0.52 10.47
CA PHE A 320 20.86 -1.58 9.58
C PHE A 320 19.91 -2.79 9.58
N LEU A 321 19.47 -3.30 10.72
CA LEU A 321 18.54 -4.44 10.81
C LEU A 321 17.20 -4.16 10.11
N LEU A 322 16.64 -2.95 10.29
CA LEU A 322 15.36 -2.58 9.70
C LEU A 322 15.43 -2.43 8.18
N PHE A 323 16.55 -1.91 7.65
CA PHE A 323 16.71 -1.59 6.24
C PHE A 323 17.66 -2.53 5.48
N SER A 324 18.19 -3.58 6.12
CA SER A 324 19.10 -4.56 5.49
C SER A 324 18.48 -5.30 4.32
N LYS A 325 17.16 -5.50 4.31
CA LYS A 325 16.46 -6.15 3.22
C LYS A 325 16.23 -5.16 2.08
N PRO A 326 16.54 -5.53 0.82
CA PRO A 326 16.20 -4.71 -0.35
C PRO A 326 14.70 -4.34 -0.38
N SER A 327 14.38 -3.15 -0.87
CA SER A 327 12.98 -2.64 -0.86
C SER A 327 12.00 -3.56 -1.57
N PHE A 328 12.38 -4.18 -2.70
CA PHE A 328 11.50 -5.11 -3.40
C PHE A 328 11.15 -6.36 -2.57
N ILE A 329 12.08 -6.84 -1.71
CA ILE A 329 11.81 -7.96 -0.77
C ILE A 329 10.82 -7.52 0.31
N ARG A 330 10.96 -6.29 0.83
CA ARG A 330 9.98 -5.74 1.79
C ARG A 330 8.60 -5.60 1.15
N HIS A 331 8.53 -5.14 -0.11
CA HIS A 331 7.28 -5.05 -0.86
C HIS A 331 6.61 -6.41 -1.05
N MET A 332 7.38 -7.48 -1.33
CA MET A 332 6.82 -8.84 -1.41
C MET A 332 6.17 -9.27 -0.09
N GLY A 333 6.79 -8.96 1.04
CA GLY A 333 6.20 -9.21 2.37
C GLY A 333 4.94 -8.38 2.63
N ARG A 334 4.91 -7.10 2.20
CA ARG A 334 3.71 -6.24 2.31
C ARG A 334 2.56 -6.75 1.43
N ASN A 335 2.88 -7.19 0.20
CA ASN A 335 1.88 -7.84 -0.65
C ASN A 335 1.27 -9.06 0.03
N GLU A 336 2.09 -9.94 0.61
CA GLU A 336 1.63 -11.16 1.28
C GLU A 336 0.62 -10.85 2.40
N VAL A 337 0.88 -9.83 3.21
CA VAL A 337 -0.03 -9.40 4.28
C VAL A 337 -1.38 -8.94 3.74
N LEU A 338 -1.38 -8.03 2.76
CA LEU A 338 -2.63 -7.50 2.19
C LEU A 338 -3.40 -8.54 1.37
N GLU A 339 -2.71 -9.52 0.77
CA GLU A 339 -3.34 -10.64 0.06
C GLU A 339 -4.09 -11.57 1.03
N GLU A 340 -3.59 -11.74 2.25
CA GLU A 340 -4.28 -12.51 3.28
C GLU A 340 -5.66 -11.91 3.62
N ASP A 341 -5.81 -10.59 3.54
CA ASP A 341 -7.09 -9.89 3.70
C ASP A 341 -7.95 -9.93 2.43
N THR A 342 -7.33 -9.74 1.28
CA THR A 342 -8.00 -9.51 0.00
C THR A 342 -9.05 -10.58 -0.30
N ILE A 343 -8.74 -11.85 -0.05
CA ILE A 343 -9.61 -12.98 -0.40
C ILE A 343 -10.96 -12.87 0.30
N PHE A 344 -10.96 -12.72 1.63
CA PHE A 344 -12.23 -12.68 2.36
C PHE A 344 -12.93 -11.32 2.26
N LEU A 345 -12.19 -10.21 2.15
CA LEU A 345 -12.80 -8.88 1.95
C LEU A 345 -13.53 -8.78 0.62
N HIS A 346 -12.96 -9.35 -0.45
CA HIS A 346 -13.65 -9.44 -1.73
C HIS A 346 -14.94 -10.26 -1.64
N HIS A 347 -14.90 -11.41 -0.94
CA HIS A 347 -16.11 -12.21 -0.73
C HIS A 347 -17.12 -11.52 0.20
N GLN A 348 -16.66 -10.79 1.22
CA GLN A 348 -17.52 -9.97 2.09
C GLN A 348 -18.24 -8.89 1.28
N GLU A 349 -17.53 -8.19 0.38
CA GLU A 349 -18.10 -7.23 -0.55
C GLU A 349 -19.23 -7.85 -1.38
N LYS A 350 -18.98 -9.02 -1.99
CA LYS A 350 -19.97 -9.74 -2.76
C LYS A 350 -21.23 -10.04 -1.93
N GLN A 351 -21.09 -10.45 -0.66
CA GLN A 351 -22.23 -10.68 0.22
C GLN A 351 -23.00 -9.39 0.51
N LEU A 352 -22.29 -8.27 0.74
CA LEU A 352 -22.94 -6.97 0.97
C LEU A 352 -23.69 -6.49 -0.27
N LEU A 353 -23.16 -6.69 -1.48
CA LEU A 353 -23.85 -6.36 -2.73
C LEU A 353 -25.12 -7.16 -2.91
N ILE A 354 -25.07 -8.47 -2.71
CA ILE A 354 -26.25 -9.34 -2.78
C ILE A 354 -27.34 -8.86 -1.82
N LYS A 355 -26.96 -8.57 -0.56
CA LYS A 355 -27.89 -8.08 0.46
C LYS A 355 -28.44 -6.68 0.13
N ASN A 356 -27.69 -5.88 -0.59
CA ASN A 356 -28.04 -4.49 -0.92
C ASN A 356 -28.58 -4.35 -2.36
N LYS A 357 -29.08 -5.42 -2.97
CA LYS A 357 -29.68 -5.47 -4.33
C LYS A 357 -28.73 -4.90 -5.41
N ASN A 358 -27.44 -5.24 -5.32
CA ASN A 358 -26.36 -4.81 -6.23
C ASN A 358 -26.07 -3.29 -6.26
N TYR A 359 -26.52 -2.53 -5.26
CA TYR A 359 -26.13 -1.13 -5.13
C TYR A 359 -24.85 -0.96 -4.30
N TYR A 360 -23.89 -0.19 -4.81
CA TYR A 360 -22.71 0.27 -4.08
C TYR A 360 -23.01 1.38 -3.07
N ASN A 361 -24.05 1.22 -2.28
CA ASN A 361 -24.34 2.09 -1.17
C ASN A 361 -24.22 1.29 0.12
N TYR A 362 -22.98 1.10 0.58
CA TYR A 362 -22.71 0.38 1.82
C TYR A 362 -22.93 1.20 3.08
N ASN A 363 -23.57 2.37 2.97
CA ASN A 363 -23.78 3.27 4.10
C ASN A 363 -24.58 2.64 5.23
N ASP A 364 -25.44 1.67 4.93
CA ASP A 364 -26.26 0.93 5.89
C ASP A 364 -25.77 -0.49 6.17
N SER A 365 -24.52 -0.83 5.89
CA SER A 365 -23.98 -2.20 6.09
C SER A 365 -24.04 -2.65 7.56
N LEU A 366 -24.02 -1.75 8.54
CA LEU A 366 -24.19 -2.08 9.95
C LEU A 366 -25.46 -2.89 10.25
N LYS A 367 -26.53 -2.75 9.46
CA LYS A 367 -27.76 -3.54 9.64
C LYS A 367 -27.56 -5.05 9.37
N TYR A 368 -26.53 -5.40 8.61
CA TYR A 368 -26.20 -6.78 8.27
C TYR A 368 -25.18 -7.40 9.22
N TYR A 369 -24.47 -6.59 10.02
CA TYR A 369 -23.43 -7.03 10.93
C TYR A 369 -24.01 -7.37 12.32
N LYS A 370 -23.38 -8.31 13.00
CA LYS A 370 -23.65 -8.66 14.39
C LYS A 370 -22.45 -8.30 15.24
N LEU A 371 -22.28 -6.99 15.48
CA LEU A 371 -21.15 -6.47 16.24
C LEU A 371 -21.43 -6.61 17.74
N GLY A 372 -20.60 -7.35 18.45
CA GLY A 372 -20.80 -7.66 19.86
C GLY A 372 -19.58 -7.40 20.75
N SER A 373 -18.48 -6.92 20.16
CA SER A 373 -17.21 -6.65 20.85
C SER A 373 -16.97 -5.15 21.01
N GLU A 374 -16.32 -4.75 22.11
CA GLU A 374 -15.80 -3.37 22.26
C GLU A 374 -14.70 -3.06 21.20
N ALA A 375 -14.07 -4.08 20.65
CA ALA A 375 -13.11 -3.97 19.55
C ALA A 375 -13.75 -3.48 18.24
N ASP A 376 -15.06 -3.63 18.07
CA ASP A 376 -15.80 -3.21 16.86
C ASP A 376 -16.05 -1.69 16.81
N LEU A 377 -15.75 -0.94 17.87
CA LEU A 377 -16.04 0.51 17.92
C LEU A 377 -15.45 1.31 16.75
N PRO A 378 -14.21 1.09 16.29
CA PRO A 378 -13.67 1.79 15.12
C PRO A 378 -14.49 1.53 13.85
N VAL A 379 -14.90 0.29 13.62
CA VAL A 379 -15.75 -0.12 12.49
C VAL A 379 -17.12 0.56 12.56
N VAL A 380 -17.72 0.59 13.74
CA VAL A 380 -19.02 1.27 13.97
C VAL A 380 -18.94 2.76 13.65
N LEU A 381 -17.87 3.43 14.12
CA LEU A 381 -17.70 4.87 13.87
C LEU A 381 -17.42 5.16 12.40
N TRP A 382 -16.59 4.35 11.73
CA TRP A 382 -16.34 4.42 10.31
C TRP A 382 -17.65 4.30 9.49
N ARG A 383 -18.45 3.28 9.76
CA ARG A 383 -19.72 3.07 9.05
C ARG A 383 -20.74 4.18 9.33
N LYS A 384 -20.77 4.72 10.55
CA LYS A 384 -21.58 5.90 10.89
C LYS A 384 -21.08 7.15 10.16
N TRP A 385 -19.77 7.34 10.03
CA TRP A 385 -19.19 8.42 9.24
C TRP A 385 -19.62 8.33 7.79
N LEU A 386 -19.45 7.17 7.17
CA LEU A 386 -19.84 6.94 5.78
C LEU A 386 -21.34 7.18 5.54
N LYS A 387 -22.19 6.77 6.49
CA LYS A 387 -23.62 7.08 6.44
C LYS A 387 -23.89 8.59 6.53
N LYS A 388 -23.15 9.31 7.35
CA LYS A 388 -23.30 10.75 7.55
C LYS A 388 -22.88 11.57 6.33
N VAL A 389 -21.78 11.22 5.67
CA VAL A 389 -21.26 11.94 4.49
C VAL A 389 -21.95 11.58 3.18
N GLY A 390 -22.73 10.50 3.17
CA GLY A 390 -23.44 10.04 1.99
C GLY A 390 -22.61 9.18 1.03
N PRO A 391 -23.21 8.71 -0.07
CA PRO A 391 -22.57 7.81 -1.01
C PRO A 391 -21.46 8.50 -1.80
N ILE A 392 -20.46 7.71 -2.19
CA ILE A 392 -19.43 8.17 -3.12
C ILE A 392 -20.09 8.43 -4.48
N PRO A 393 -19.80 9.58 -5.10
CA PRO A 393 -20.35 9.93 -6.41
C PRO A 393 -19.59 9.18 -7.51
N TRP A 394 -19.77 7.87 -7.59
CA TRP A 394 -19.24 7.08 -8.71
C TRP A 394 -19.77 7.66 -10.01
N GLY A 395 -18.91 7.92 -10.98
CA GLY A 395 -19.30 8.38 -12.31
C GLY A 395 -20.25 7.38 -13.02
N ASN A 396 -20.10 7.20 -14.30
CA ASN A 396 -20.94 6.26 -15.07
C ASN A 396 -20.61 4.77 -14.83
N ASP A 397 -19.48 4.46 -14.17
CA ASP A 397 -19.04 3.09 -13.89
C ASP A 397 -19.75 2.53 -12.64
N LYS A 398 -20.98 2.05 -12.85
CA LYS A 398 -21.75 1.36 -11.80
C LYS A 398 -21.56 -0.16 -11.81
N ILE A 399 -20.76 -0.70 -12.72
CA ILE A 399 -20.64 -2.13 -12.95
C ILE A 399 -19.42 -2.69 -12.24
N VAL A 400 -19.65 -3.62 -11.34
CA VAL A 400 -18.59 -4.40 -10.67
C VAL A 400 -18.13 -5.52 -11.58
N LYS A 401 -16.84 -5.56 -11.83
CA LYS A 401 -16.19 -6.73 -12.40
C LYS A 401 -15.77 -7.65 -11.25
N TYR A 402 -16.52 -8.72 -11.03
CA TYR A 402 -16.09 -9.75 -10.08
C TYR A 402 -15.01 -10.64 -10.69
N PHE A 403 -13.98 -10.90 -9.93
CA PHE A 403 -13.03 -11.95 -10.26
C PHE A 403 -13.68 -13.31 -9.95
N ASN A 404 -13.67 -14.22 -10.92
CA ASN A 404 -14.29 -15.53 -10.76
C ASN A 404 -13.40 -16.55 -10.05
N ARG A 405 -12.10 -16.23 -9.85
CA ARG A 405 -11.11 -17.16 -9.28
C ARG A 405 -10.28 -16.47 -8.22
N ASP A 406 -10.10 -17.10 -7.06
CA ASP A 406 -9.30 -16.55 -5.96
C ASP A 406 -7.87 -16.18 -6.35
N ARG A 407 -7.27 -16.92 -7.28
CA ARG A 407 -5.93 -16.63 -7.79
C ARG A 407 -5.81 -15.31 -8.54
N GLN A 408 -6.90 -14.80 -9.13
CA GLN A 408 -6.92 -13.47 -9.78
C GLN A 408 -6.93 -12.34 -8.77
N LEU A 409 -7.36 -12.60 -7.53
CA LEU A 409 -7.37 -11.62 -6.45
C LEU A 409 -5.97 -11.30 -5.92
N ILE A 410 -4.99 -12.16 -6.18
CA ILE A 410 -3.61 -12.04 -5.70
C ILE A 410 -2.60 -11.91 -6.87
N ASP A 411 -3.02 -11.27 -7.94
CA ASP A 411 -2.17 -10.94 -9.09
C ASP A 411 -1.29 -9.72 -8.79
N ARG A 412 -0.07 -9.98 -8.31
CA ARG A 412 0.90 -8.94 -7.95
C ARG A 412 1.41 -8.16 -9.16
N GLU A 413 1.35 -8.74 -10.37
CA GLU A 413 1.74 -8.05 -11.60
C GLU A 413 0.76 -6.92 -11.87
N GLU A 414 -0.54 -7.21 -11.80
CA GLU A 414 -1.61 -6.22 -12.03
C GLU A 414 -1.67 -5.19 -10.91
N PHE A 415 -1.68 -5.63 -9.66
CA PHE A 415 -1.99 -4.76 -8.53
C PHE A 415 -0.78 -3.98 -7.96
N HIS A 416 0.46 -4.45 -8.22
CA HIS A 416 1.66 -3.81 -7.67
C HIS A 416 2.78 -3.59 -8.68
N LEU A 417 3.24 -4.65 -9.36
CA LEU A 417 4.47 -4.60 -10.16
C LEU A 417 4.39 -3.55 -11.27
N LYS A 418 3.26 -3.44 -11.96
CA LYS A 418 3.02 -2.43 -13.02
C LYS A 418 3.11 -0.99 -12.53
N HIS A 419 2.91 -0.75 -11.25
CA HIS A 419 2.81 0.58 -10.66
C HIS A 419 4.01 0.98 -9.78
N CYS A 420 4.99 0.08 -9.60
CA CYS A 420 6.14 0.29 -8.71
C CYS A 420 7.46 0.21 -9.46
N THR A 421 8.10 1.35 -9.74
CA THR A 421 9.39 1.40 -10.45
C THR A 421 10.51 0.64 -9.74
N ILE A 422 10.51 0.58 -8.41
CA ILE A 422 11.51 -0.19 -7.63
C ILE A 422 11.39 -1.68 -7.94
N CYS A 423 10.16 -2.22 -7.91
CA CYS A 423 9.93 -3.62 -8.21
C CYS A 423 10.18 -3.94 -9.69
N GLN A 424 9.81 -3.05 -10.61
CA GLN A 424 10.12 -3.19 -12.04
C GLN A 424 11.64 -3.24 -12.29
N LYS A 425 12.41 -2.32 -11.69
CA LYS A 425 13.87 -2.32 -11.79
C LYS A 425 14.48 -3.60 -11.23
N ALA A 426 14.01 -4.08 -10.08
CA ALA A 426 14.46 -5.32 -9.48
C ALA A 426 14.11 -6.53 -10.37
N TYR A 427 12.89 -6.62 -10.87
CA TYR A 427 12.45 -7.66 -11.80
C TYR A 427 13.33 -7.73 -13.06
N ASN A 428 13.57 -6.57 -13.69
CA ASN A 428 14.40 -6.49 -14.89
C ASN A 428 15.87 -6.84 -14.59
N LYS A 429 16.39 -6.49 -13.40
CA LYS A 429 17.75 -6.89 -12.97
C LYS A 429 17.86 -8.41 -12.81
N LEU A 430 16.87 -9.04 -12.16
CA LEU A 430 16.82 -10.49 -12.02
C LEU A 430 16.77 -11.19 -13.40
N GLU A 431 15.99 -10.64 -14.34
CA GLU A 431 15.91 -11.16 -15.71
C GLU A 431 17.24 -11.07 -16.44
N LYS A 432 17.96 -9.95 -16.30
CA LYS A 432 19.33 -9.81 -16.85
C LYS A 432 20.29 -10.85 -16.25
N ILE A 433 20.25 -11.05 -14.93
CA ILE A 433 21.09 -12.08 -14.27
C ILE A 433 20.79 -13.47 -14.82
N LYS A 434 19.52 -13.84 -14.96
CA LYS A 434 19.11 -15.14 -15.55
C LYS A 434 19.64 -15.32 -16.96
N LYS A 435 19.54 -14.29 -17.81
CA LYS A 435 20.07 -14.32 -19.18
C LYS A 435 21.60 -14.52 -19.19
N ILE A 436 22.32 -13.75 -18.36
CA ILE A 436 23.80 -13.90 -18.23
C ILE A 436 24.13 -15.32 -17.81
N ILE A 437 23.46 -15.92 -16.85
CA ILE A 437 23.71 -17.30 -16.41
C ILE A 437 23.49 -18.30 -17.54
N VAL A 438 22.46 -18.11 -18.37
CA VAL A 438 22.20 -18.99 -19.53
C VAL A 438 23.34 -18.96 -20.52
N TYR A 439 24.00 -17.80 -20.71
CA TYR A 439 25.18 -17.71 -21.59
C TYR A 439 26.47 -18.22 -20.94
N ILE A 440 26.65 -18.02 -19.64
CA ILE A 440 27.85 -18.43 -18.91
C ILE A 440 27.92 -19.96 -18.73
N LYS A 441 26.80 -20.64 -18.52
CA LYS A 441 26.77 -22.09 -18.30
C LYS A 441 27.49 -22.91 -19.38
N PRO A 442 27.20 -22.74 -20.68
CA PRO A 442 27.92 -23.46 -21.72
C PRO A 442 29.40 -23.06 -21.80
N LEU A 443 29.75 -21.80 -21.50
CA LEU A 443 31.17 -21.38 -21.47
C LEU A 443 31.92 -22.05 -20.33
N ILE A 444 31.34 -22.25 -19.18
CA ILE A 444 31.92 -23.03 -18.07
C ILE A 444 32.20 -24.46 -18.55
N PHE A 445 31.27 -25.08 -19.24
CA PHE A 445 31.39 -26.44 -19.70
C PHE A 445 32.42 -26.60 -20.85
N ILE A 446 32.38 -25.66 -21.82
CA ILE A 446 33.21 -25.77 -23.04
C ILE A 446 34.65 -25.29 -22.82
N LEU A 447 34.85 -24.21 -22.02
CA LEU A 447 36.15 -23.57 -21.87
C LEU A 447 36.85 -23.92 -20.55
N ILE A 448 36.12 -23.80 -19.42
CA ILE A 448 36.76 -23.95 -18.10
C ILE A 448 37.13 -25.39 -17.82
N TRP A 449 36.29 -26.33 -18.19
CA TRP A 449 36.55 -27.76 -18.02
C TRP A 449 37.82 -28.25 -18.76
N PRO A 450 38.01 -28.03 -20.09
CA PRO A 450 39.21 -28.42 -20.81
C PRO A 450 40.46 -27.68 -20.31
N LEU A 451 40.37 -26.37 -20.06
CA LEU A 451 41.50 -25.57 -19.56
C LEU A 451 42.04 -26.10 -18.24
N LEU A 452 41.18 -26.33 -17.26
CA LEU A 452 41.56 -26.87 -15.97
C LEU A 452 42.15 -28.29 -16.09
N SER A 453 41.64 -29.07 -17.02
CA SER A 453 42.15 -30.43 -17.29
C SER A 453 43.52 -30.42 -17.98
N TYR A 454 43.79 -29.45 -18.87
CA TYR A 454 45.07 -29.32 -19.59
C TYR A 454 46.19 -28.81 -18.67
N TYR A 455 45.98 -27.79 -17.88
CA TYR A 455 47.00 -27.18 -17.04
C TYR A 455 47.35 -27.99 -15.78
N ASN A 456 46.52 -28.93 -15.34
CA ASN A 456 46.81 -29.68 -14.12
C ASN A 456 46.25 -31.11 -14.18
N PRO A 457 46.84 -32.01 -14.99
CA PRO A 457 46.35 -33.37 -15.20
C PRO A 457 46.34 -34.22 -13.92
N THR A 458 47.27 -33.95 -12.97
CA THR A 458 47.33 -34.66 -11.69
C THR A 458 46.18 -34.31 -10.73
N LYS A 459 45.47 -33.19 -10.97
CA LYS A 459 44.34 -32.70 -10.17
C LYS A 459 42.99 -32.80 -10.89
N ILE A 460 42.84 -33.73 -11.79
CA ILE A 460 41.66 -33.90 -12.65
C ILE A 460 40.35 -33.99 -11.81
N TYR A 461 40.39 -34.68 -10.68
CA TYR A 461 39.26 -34.80 -9.78
C TYR A 461 38.88 -33.44 -9.15
N LEU A 462 39.85 -32.65 -8.70
CA LEU A 462 39.63 -31.33 -8.13
C LEU A 462 39.02 -30.39 -9.18
N ASN A 463 39.54 -30.41 -10.41
CA ASN A 463 39.02 -29.59 -11.51
C ASN A 463 37.57 -29.94 -11.88
N ARG A 464 37.23 -31.24 -11.86
CA ARG A 464 35.83 -31.70 -12.04
C ARG A 464 34.91 -31.18 -10.93
N ILE A 465 35.37 -31.26 -9.67
CA ILE A 465 34.61 -30.78 -8.52
C ILE A 465 34.37 -29.25 -8.64
N ILE A 466 35.40 -28.47 -9.02
CA ILE A 466 35.29 -27.02 -9.20
C ILE A 466 34.26 -26.68 -10.31
N SER A 467 34.40 -27.32 -11.48
CA SER A 467 33.50 -27.09 -12.61
C SER A 467 32.04 -27.48 -12.26
N PHE A 468 31.83 -28.60 -11.59
CA PHE A 468 30.54 -29.05 -11.14
C PHE A 468 29.95 -28.08 -10.10
N SER A 469 30.78 -27.63 -9.14
CA SER A 469 30.35 -26.64 -8.13
C SER A 469 29.93 -25.30 -8.75
N LEU A 470 30.65 -24.83 -9.79
CA LEU A 470 30.28 -23.63 -10.54
C LEU A 470 28.97 -23.81 -11.31
N LEU A 471 28.76 -24.95 -11.97
CA LEU A 471 27.52 -25.25 -12.66
C LEU A 471 26.34 -25.35 -11.69
N MET A 472 26.54 -26.00 -10.54
CA MET A 472 25.51 -26.08 -9.49
C MET A 472 25.18 -24.72 -8.91
N SER A 473 26.19 -23.90 -8.56
CA SER A 473 25.99 -22.57 -8.00
C SER A 473 25.25 -21.64 -8.97
N THR A 474 25.63 -21.63 -10.26
CA THR A 474 24.92 -20.86 -11.28
C THR A 474 23.47 -21.34 -11.46
N SER A 475 23.24 -22.66 -11.35
CA SER A 475 21.86 -23.22 -11.41
C SER A 475 21.03 -22.81 -10.22
N ILE A 476 21.59 -22.83 -9.02
CA ILE A 476 20.92 -22.37 -7.79
C ILE A 476 20.59 -20.87 -7.89
N ILE A 477 21.53 -20.04 -8.33
CA ILE A 477 21.30 -18.60 -8.51
C ILE A 477 20.19 -18.36 -9.53
N TRP A 478 20.21 -19.06 -10.66
CA TRP A 478 19.14 -18.96 -11.66
C TRP A 478 17.78 -19.33 -11.07
N PHE A 479 17.71 -20.43 -10.33
CA PHE A 479 16.50 -20.90 -9.68
C PHE A 479 15.99 -19.88 -8.65
N ILE A 480 16.87 -19.31 -7.82
CA ILE A 480 16.50 -18.27 -6.85
C ILE A 480 15.95 -17.03 -7.57
N CYS A 481 16.62 -16.56 -8.62
CA CYS A 481 16.14 -15.43 -9.43
C CYS A 481 14.75 -15.70 -10.02
N ASN A 482 14.54 -16.90 -10.53
CA ASN A 482 13.26 -17.32 -11.10
C ASN A 482 12.14 -17.36 -10.05
N GLN A 483 12.41 -17.94 -8.88
CA GLN A 483 11.45 -17.97 -7.78
C GLN A 483 11.09 -16.57 -7.26
N LEU A 484 12.08 -15.67 -7.16
CA LEU A 484 11.85 -14.27 -6.80
C LEU A 484 10.93 -13.59 -7.82
N GLN A 485 11.18 -13.76 -9.13
CA GLN A 485 10.34 -13.18 -10.17
C GLN A 485 8.91 -13.75 -10.17
N LEU A 486 8.74 -15.05 -9.95
CA LEU A 486 7.43 -15.66 -9.80
C LEU A 486 6.67 -15.07 -8.60
N ASN A 487 7.35 -14.93 -7.46
CA ASN A 487 6.77 -14.32 -6.27
C ASN A 487 6.48 -12.82 -6.43
N MET A 488 7.18 -12.11 -7.33
CA MET A 488 6.88 -10.72 -7.66
C MET A 488 5.65 -10.58 -8.57
N LYS A 489 5.26 -11.62 -9.29
CA LYS A 489 4.09 -11.62 -10.18
C LYS A 489 2.84 -12.21 -9.56
N LYS A 490 2.99 -13.20 -8.70
CA LYS A 490 1.85 -13.95 -8.15
C LYS A 490 1.99 -14.14 -6.65
N GLY A 491 0.90 -13.94 -5.95
CA GLY A 491 0.76 -14.27 -4.53
C GLY A 491 0.65 -15.78 -4.30
N LYS A 492 0.67 -16.16 -3.02
CA LYS A 492 0.56 -17.57 -2.58
C LYS A 492 -0.85 -17.87 -2.11
N TYR A 493 -1.37 -19.02 -2.54
CA TYR A 493 -2.65 -19.54 -2.10
C TYR A 493 -2.53 -21.04 -1.78
N PRO A 494 -3.09 -21.55 -0.68
CA PRO A 494 -3.81 -20.83 0.37
C PRO A 494 -2.89 -19.94 1.23
N PRO A 495 -3.46 -18.94 1.95
CA PRO A 495 -2.70 -18.12 2.87
C PRO A 495 -2.19 -18.94 4.07
N LYS A 496 -1.12 -18.47 4.71
CA LYS A 496 -0.45 -19.19 5.83
C LYS A 496 -1.38 -19.57 6.97
N ARG A 497 -2.36 -18.72 7.29
CA ARG A 497 -3.35 -19.01 8.35
C ARG A 497 -4.14 -20.30 8.12
N ASN A 498 -4.21 -20.78 6.90
CA ASN A 498 -4.95 -21.99 6.51
C ASN A 498 -4.06 -23.24 6.49
N LEU A 499 -2.75 -23.09 6.71
CA LEU A 499 -1.83 -24.20 6.78
C LEU A 499 -1.82 -24.76 8.20
N ILE A 500 -1.84 -26.08 8.32
CA ILE A 500 -1.54 -26.76 9.59
C ILE A 500 -0.03 -26.65 9.77
N ILE A 501 0.41 -25.89 10.77
CA ILE A 501 1.81 -25.70 11.13
C ILE A 501 2.19 -26.71 12.21
#